data_69baf4a22413ab3621a58cab5449d5e3
#
_entry.id   69baf4a22413ab3621a58cab5449d5e3
#
_cell.length_a   1.000
_cell.length_b   1.000
_cell.length_c   1.000
_cell.angle_alpha   90.00
_cell.angle_beta   90.00
_cell.angle_gamma   90.00
#
_symmetry.space_group_name_H-M   'P 1'
#
loop_
_entity.id
_entity.type
_entity.pdbx_description
1 polymer ?
#
loop_
_entity_poly.entity_id
_entity_poly.type
_entity_poly.pdbx_seq_one_letter_code
_entity_poly.pdbx_strand_id
1 'polypeptide(L)'
;MAFFFSMLLTLTACVTINVYFPASQAEAAAERIVDEILGEPDANGNKTDEDQNKDASINFYQADQLFAAIGSFFISQAHAAQPDFSVNTPEIRRLQSAMAKRHKKLAGFYSKGAIGFSNNGQVAWRDKKAVSIKERGTLNSLLKAENKDRNNLYRAIADANGHPEWEADVRAVFAKKWAQKARKGWWYQTSAGSWKQK
;
A
#
# COMPACT_ATOMS: atom_id res chain seq x y z
N MET A 1 34.36 10.58 60.75
CA MET A 1 33.92 9.54 59.81
C MET A 1 32.60 10.00 59.19
N ALA A 2 32.68 10.58 57.99
CA ALA A 2 31.50 11.08 57.30
C ALA A 2 31.12 10.05 56.22
N PHE A 3 29.97 9.39 56.38
CA PHE A 3 29.40 8.52 55.38
C PHE A 3 28.79 9.36 54.29
N PHE A 4 29.46 9.45 53.14
CA PHE A 4 28.89 9.93 51.91
C PHE A 4 28.04 8.83 51.31
N PHE A 5 26.74 8.88 51.56
CA PHE A 5 25.76 8.05 50.89
C PHE A 5 25.45 8.72 49.54
N SER A 6 26.20 8.32 48.52
CA SER A 6 25.93 8.76 47.14
C SER A 6 24.67 8.02 46.63
N MET A 7 23.55 8.67 46.75
CA MET A 7 22.27 8.25 46.16
C MET A 7 22.34 8.48 44.67
N LEU A 8 22.71 7.42 43.93
CA LEU A 8 22.69 7.40 42.48
C LEU A 8 21.21 7.38 42.03
N LEU A 9 20.69 8.57 41.72
CA LEU A 9 19.36 8.76 41.18
C LEU A 9 19.40 8.30 39.72
N THR A 10 18.96 7.07 39.46
CA THR A 10 18.74 6.56 38.10
C THR A 10 17.50 7.25 37.53
N LEU A 11 17.71 8.31 36.76
CA LEU A 11 16.66 8.89 35.94
C LEU A 11 16.32 7.88 34.81
N THR A 12 15.24 7.13 35.00
CA THR A 12 14.61 6.41 33.90
C THR A 12 13.91 7.42 33.02
N ALA A 13 14.58 7.91 32.00
CA ALA A 13 13.98 8.73 30.98
C ALA A 13 13.06 7.82 30.14
N CYS A 14 11.74 7.96 30.34
CA CYS A 14 10.75 7.38 29.44
C CYS A 14 10.82 8.15 28.11
N VAL A 15 11.53 7.59 27.13
CA VAL A 15 11.50 8.10 25.75
C VAL A 15 10.16 7.64 25.14
N THR A 16 9.22 8.56 25.00
CA THR A 16 8.02 8.31 24.23
C THR A 16 8.35 8.48 22.75
N ILE A 17 8.54 7.36 22.04
CA ILE A 17 8.71 7.37 20.59
C ILE A 17 7.34 7.56 19.98
N ASN A 18 7.06 8.76 19.46
CA ASN A 18 5.85 9.01 18.70
C ASN A 18 6.07 8.57 17.25
N VAL A 19 5.58 7.38 16.90
CA VAL A 19 5.72 6.83 15.53
C VAL A 19 4.61 7.41 14.67
N TYR A 20 4.98 8.29 13.75
CA TYR A 20 4.04 8.86 12.79
C TYR A 20 3.79 7.90 11.63
N PHE A 21 2.54 7.86 11.14
CA PHE A 21 2.17 7.11 9.95
C PHE A 21 3.04 7.51 8.74
N PRO A 22 3.76 6.59 8.09
CA PRO A 22 4.67 6.90 6.98
C PRO A 22 3.91 7.04 5.66
N ALA A 23 3.19 8.15 5.49
CA ALA A 23 2.25 8.35 4.39
C ALA A 23 2.84 8.14 2.99
N SER A 24 4.08 8.59 2.74
CA SER A 24 4.72 8.43 1.42
C SER A 24 5.00 6.97 1.07
N GLN A 25 5.46 6.18 2.04
CA GLN A 25 5.73 4.75 1.84
C GLN A 25 4.42 3.97 1.70
N ALA A 26 3.41 4.32 2.48
CA ALA A 26 2.07 3.76 2.37
C ALA A 26 1.44 4.08 1.00
N GLU A 27 1.63 5.28 0.46
CA GLU A 27 1.17 5.65 -0.88
C GLU A 27 1.86 4.83 -1.97
N ALA A 28 3.18 4.64 -1.91
CA ALA A 28 3.91 3.82 -2.86
C ALA A 28 3.50 2.35 -2.80
N ALA A 29 3.31 1.82 -1.59
CA ALA A 29 2.83 0.45 -1.38
C ALA A 29 1.40 0.26 -1.90
N ALA A 30 0.49 1.19 -1.60
CA ALA A 30 -0.88 1.15 -2.08
C ALA A 30 -0.95 1.25 -3.61
N GLU A 31 -0.09 2.04 -4.23
CA GLU A 31 -0.03 2.15 -5.69
C GLU A 31 0.30 0.80 -6.33
N ARG A 32 1.38 0.14 -5.88
CA ARG A 32 1.77 -1.19 -6.38
C ARG A 32 0.65 -2.22 -6.21
N ILE A 33 0.05 -2.28 -5.02
CA ILE A 33 -1.03 -3.21 -4.72
C ILE A 33 -2.26 -2.96 -5.60
N VAL A 34 -2.64 -1.70 -5.80
CA VAL A 34 -3.78 -1.34 -6.63
C VAL A 34 -3.52 -1.67 -8.10
N ASP A 35 -2.32 -1.38 -8.61
CA ASP A 35 -1.94 -1.72 -9.99
C ASP A 35 -1.96 -3.25 -10.21
N GLU A 36 -1.43 -4.03 -9.28
CA GLU A 36 -1.47 -5.49 -9.33
C GLU A 36 -2.90 -6.04 -9.34
N ILE A 37 -3.81 -5.48 -8.53
CA ILE A 37 -5.20 -5.91 -8.45
C ILE A 37 -6.00 -5.52 -9.70
N LEU A 38 -5.81 -4.29 -10.20
CA LEU A 38 -6.51 -3.80 -11.38
C LEU A 38 -5.95 -4.40 -12.68
N GLY A 39 -4.73 -4.90 -12.66
CA GLY A 39 -3.95 -5.24 -13.83
C GLY A 39 -3.51 -3.97 -14.57
N GLU A 40 -2.38 -4.00 -15.25
CA GLU A 40 -1.98 -2.89 -16.11
C GLU A 40 -3.06 -2.65 -17.20
N PRO A 41 -3.38 -1.41 -17.55
CA PRO A 41 -4.12 -1.15 -18.77
C PRO A 41 -3.27 -1.70 -19.92
N ASP A 42 -3.85 -2.58 -20.75
CA ASP A 42 -3.18 -3.20 -21.89
C ASP A 42 -2.50 -2.14 -22.76
N ALA A 43 -1.27 -1.80 -22.41
CA ALA A 43 -0.33 -1.15 -23.28
C ALA A 43 0.47 -2.27 -23.95
N ASN A 44 -0.01 -2.69 -25.12
CA ASN A 44 0.63 -3.65 -26.02
C ASN A 44 0.90 -5.04 -25.45
N GLY A 45 0.20 -6.01 -26.01
CA GLY A 45 0.49 -7.43 -25.79
C GLY A 45 1.95 -7.75 -26.10
N ASN A 46 2.71 -7.92 -25.06
CA ASN A 46 3.88 -8.75 -25.07
C ASN A 46 4.07 -9.32 -23.65
N LYS A 47 3.57 -10.53 -23.48
CA LYS A 47 4.00 -11.40 -22.39
C LYS A 47 5.42 -11.78 -22.69
N THR A 48 6.31 -11.37 -21.83
CA THR A 48 7.60 -12.07 -21.71
C THR A 48 7.63 -12.69 -20.33
N ASP A 49 7.27 -13.96 -20.28
CA ASP A 49 7.79 -14.88 -19.28
C ASP A 49 9.30 -14.97 -19.54
N GLU A 50 10.09 -14.43 -18.65
CA GLU A 50 11.49 -14.82 -18.56
C GLU A 50 11.97 -14.73 -17.12
N ASP A 51 11.92 -15.90 -16.49
CA ASP A 51 12.90 -16.40 -15.54
C ASP A 51 14.31 -16.18 -16.12
N GLN A 52 15.14 -15.35 -15.48
CA GLN A 52 16.59 -15.58 -15.51
C GLN A 52 17.35 -14.69 -14.52
N ASN A 53 17.79 -15.37 -13.51
CA ASN A 53 19.04 -15.15 -12.80
C ASN A 53 20.19 -14.78 -13.77
N LYS A 54 20.74 -13.57 -13.68
CA LYS A 54 22.08 -13.27 -14.19
C LYS A 54 22.80 -12.29 -13.30
N ASP A 55 23.84 -12.83 -12.69
CA ASP A 55 24.97 -12.14 -12.10
C ASP A 55 25.42 -10.94 -12.95
N ALA A 56 25.36 -9.76 -12.39
CA ALA A 56 26.04 -8.60 -12.94
C ALA A 56 27.38 -8.44 -12.23
N SER A 57 28.40 -9.07 -12.81
CA SER A 57 29.80 -8.76 -12.51
C SER A 57 30.12 -7.32 -12.96
N ILE A 58 30.30 -6.45 -11.99
CA ILE A 58 30.79 -5.09 -12.25
C ILE A 58 32.29 -5.15 -12.48
N ASN A 59 32.70 -4.92 -13.73
CA ASN A 59 34.11 -4.69 -14.09
C ASN A 59 34.56 -3.36 -13.48
N PHE A 60 35.43 -3.49 -12.50
CA PHE A 60 36.19 -2.39 -11.93
C PHE A 60 37.39 -2.13 -12.84
N TYR A 61 37.36 -1.07 -13.67
CA TYR A 61 38.57 -0.50 -14.25
C TYR A 61 39.08 0.64 -13.39
N GLN A 62 40.29 0.44 -12.97
CA GLN A 62 41.21 1.28 -12.26
C GLN A 62 41.14 2.77 -12.62
N ALA A 63 41.18 3.62 -11.62
CA ALA A 63 41.91 4.87 -11.68
C ALA A 63 42.57 5.11 -10.34
N ASP A 64 43.86 5.21 -10.45
CA ASP A 64 44.90 5.37 -9.43
C ASP A 64 44.79 6.67 -8.63
N GLN A 65 45.27 6.53 -7.42
CA GLN A 65 46.18 7.40 -6.66
C GLN A 65 45.67 8.56 -5.82
N LEU A 66 46.01 8.37 -4.55
CA LEU A 66 46.51 9.35 -3.59
C LEU A 66 45.65 10.59 -3.29
N PHE A 67 45.07 10.59 -2.14
CA PHE A 67 45.42 11.62 -1.15
C PHE A 67 45.21 11.11 0.28
N ALA A 68 46.32 11.23 1.03
CA ALA A 68 46.49 10.81 2.39
C ALA A 68 45.60 11.60 3.38
N ALA A 69 45.15 10.89 4.38
CA ALA A 69 45.04 11.29 5.79
C ALA A 69 44.71 12.76 6.10
N ILE A 70 43.42 13.03 6.31
CA ILE A 70 43.02 14.00 7.33
C ILE A 70 41.81 13.41 8.06
N GLY A 71 41.91 13.38 9.39
CA GLY A 71 41.05 12.82 10.40
C GLY A 71 39.57 12.65 10.06
N SER A 72 39.17 11.44 9.77
CA SER A 72 37.79 11.04 9.73
C SER A 72 37.24 10.92 11.15
N PHE A 73 36.65 12.00 11.62
CA PHE A 73 35.60 11.89 12.60
C PHE A 73 34.48 11.06 11.94
N PHE A 74 34.47 9.77 12.21
CA PHE A 74 33.32 8.93 11.91
C PHE A 74 32.15 9.36 12.81
N ILE A 75 31.48 10.41 12.44
CA ILE A 75 30.10 10.57 12.84
C ILE A 75 29.38 9.50 12.04
N SER A 76 29.16 8.34 12.64
CA SER A 76 28.16 7.42 12.16
C SER A 76 26.86 8.22 12.11
N GLN A 77 26.48 8.67 10.91
CA GLN A 77 25.09 9.07 10.70
C GLN A 77 24.30 7.82 11.08
N ALA A 78 23.66 7.88 12.23
CA ALA A 78 22.57 6.98 12.53
C ALA A 78 21.53 7.25 11.42
N HIS A 79 21.62 6.52 10.33
CA HIS A 79 20.48 6.33 9.45
C HIS A 79 19.43 5.69 10.37
N ALA A 80 18.53 6.51 10.90
CA ALA A 80 17.27 6.00 11.37
C ALA A 80 16.74 5.20 10.17
N ALA A 81 16.78 3.87 10.29
CA ALA A 81 16.24 2.99 9.28
C ALA A 81 14.83 3.50 9.04
N GLN A 82 14.57 4.03 7.84
CA GLN A 82 13.22 4.41 7.49
C GLN A 82 12.38 3.16 7.70
N PRO A 83 11.33 3.20 8.51
CA PRO A 83 10.54 2.02 8.77
C PRO A 83 10.08 1.46 7.42
N ASP A 84 10.55 0.27 7.08
CA ASP A 84 10.17 -0.40 5.84
C ASP A 84 8.68 -0.75 5.96
N PHE A 85 7.85 -0.01 5.21
CA PHE A 85 6.39 -0.20 5.26
C PHE A 85 6.05 -1.57 4.68
N SER A 86 5.89 -2.54 5.58
CA SER A 86 5.73 -3.94 5.23
C SER A 86 4.35 -4.23 4.61
N VAL A 87 4.35 -4.73 3.38
CA VAL A 87 3.13 -5.14 2.66
C VAL A 87 3.24 -6.52 2.05
N ASN A 88 4.27 -7.29 2.43
CA ASN A 88 4.59 -8.56 1.79
C ASN A 88 4.41 -9.77 2.72
N THR A 89 3.28 -9.85 3.43
CA THR A 89 2.94 -11.04 4.21
C THR A 89 2.17 -12.07 3.37
N PRO A 90 2.19 -13.36 3.73
CA PRO A 90 1.39 -14.39 3.05
C PRO A 90 -0.11 -14.04 3.01
N GLU A 91 -0.64 -13.41 4.07
CA GLU A 91 -2.03 -12.98 4.13
C GLU A 91 -2.32 -11.86 3.13
N ILE A 92 -1.49 -10.82 3.10
CA ILE A 92 -1.63 -9.70 2.15
C ILE A 92 -1.61 -10.23 0.72
N ARG A 93 -0.64 -11.08 0.36
CA ARG A 93 -0.56 -11.67 -1.00
C ARG A 93 -1.80 -12.50 -1.34
N ARG A 94 -2.33 -13.27 -0.40
CA ARG A 94 -3.56 -14.05 -0.58
C ARG A 94 -4.76 -13.15 -0.87
N LEU A 95 -4.90 -12.05 -0.12
CA LEU A 95 -5.95 -11.06 -0.32
C LEU A 95 -5.83 -10.37 -1.68
N GLN A 96 -4.64 -9.92 -2.07
CA GLN A 96 -4.36 -9.34 -3.38
C GLN A 96 -4.77 -10.30 -4.51
N SER A 97 -4.32 -11.56 -4.46
CA SER A 97 -4.65 -12.57 -5.46
C SER A 97 -6.18 -12.82 -5.56
N ALA A 98 -6.87 -12.89 -4.42
CA ALA A 98 -8.33 -13.06 -4.40
C ALA A 98 -9.05 -11.85 -5.01
N MET A 99 -8.62 -10.64 -4.68
CA MET A 99 -9.16 -9.39 -5.22
C MET A 99 -8.89 -9.25 -6.72
N ALA A 100 -7.67 -9.56 -7.19
CA ALA A 100 -7.33 -9.53 -8.62
C ALA A 100 -8.20 -10.50 -9.45
N LYS A 101 -8.40 -11.73 -8.97
CA LYS A 101 -9.31 -12.70 -9.60
C LYS A 101 -10.75 -12.20 -9.63
N ARG A 102 -11.21 -11.55 -8.57
CA ARG A 102 -12.56 -10.99 -8.47
C ARG A 102 -12.71 -9.74 -9.34
N HIS A 103 -11.67 -8.93 -9.44
CA HIS A 103 -11.66 -7.73 -10.27
C HIS A 103 -12.00 -8.05 -11.73
N LYS A 104 -11.49 -9.15 -12.29
CA LYS A 104 -11.83 -9.59 -13.65
C LYS A 104 -13.35 -9.77 -13.84
N LYS A 105 -14.08 -10.20 -12.78
CA LYS A 105 -15.54 -10.34 -12.80
C LYS A 105 -16.25 -9.01 -12.58
N LEU A 106 -15.63 -8.06 -11.88
CA LEU A 106 -16.20 -6.74 -11.58
C LEU A 106 -15.96 -5.73 -12.71
N ALA A 107 -14.94 -5.91 -13.54
CA ALA A 107 -14.54 -4.96 -14.57
C ALA A 107 -15.68 -4.51 -15.50
N GLY A 108 -16.51 -5.45 -15.97
CA GLY A 108 -17.69 -5.15 -16.80
C GLY A 108 -18.74 -4.29 -16.08
N PHE A 109 -18.90 -4.44 -14.77
CA PHE A 109 -19.84 -3.64 -13.98
C PHE A 109 -19.33 -2.21 -13.72
N TYR A 110 -18.01 -2.02 -13.59
CA TYR A 110 -17.41 -0.69 -13.59
C TYR A 110 -17.66 0.01 -14.93
N SER A 111 -17.42 -0.67 -16.05
CA SER A 111 -17.62 -0.11 -17.41
C SER A 111 -19.07 0.22 -17.69
N LYS A 112 -20.03 -0.56 -17.17
CA LYS A 112 -21.48 -0.26 -17.25
C LYS A 112 -21.88 0.92 -16.33
N GLY A 113 -20.98 1.39 -15.44
CA GLY A 113 -21.29 2.41 -14.46
C GLY A 113 -22.24 1.95 -13.35
N ALA A 114 -22.43 0.64 -13.17
CA ALA A 114 -23.26 0.09 -12.10
C ALA A 114 -22.63 0.27 -10.72
N ILE A 115 -21.31 0.21 -10.66
CA ILE A 115 -20.49 0.35 -9.44
C ILE A 115 -19.37 1.35 -9.64
N GLY A 116 -18.78 1.77 -8.55
CA GLY A 116 -17.62 2.66 -8.53
C GLY A 116 -16.85 2.56 -7.23
N PHE A 117 -15.70 3.21 -7.17
CA PHE A 117 -14.89 3.33 -5.98
C PHE A 117 -15.46 4.39 -5.04
N SER A 118 -15.76 4.02 -3.81
CA SER A 118 -16.23 4.97 -2.81
C SER A 118 -15.08 5.67 -2.09
N ASN A 119 -15.35 6.82 -1.50
CA ASN A 119 -14.38 7.62 -0.78
C ASN A 119 -13.83 7.00 0.51
N ASN A 120 -14.41 5.89 0.96
CA ASN A 120 -13.95 5.12 2.12
C ASN A 120 -13.12 3.87 1.72
N GLY A 121 -12.64 3.80 0.47
CA GLY A 121 -11.81 2.70 -0.01
C GLY A 121 -12.54 1.42 -0.36
N GLN A 122 -13.87 1.45 -0.45
CA GLN A 122 -14.70 0.30 -0.84
C GLN A 122 -15.20 0.42 -2.27
N VAL A 123 -15.88 -0.61 -2.75
CA VAL A 123 -16.67 -0.58 -3.98
C VAL A 123 -18.14 -0.44 -3.60
N ALA A 124 -18.84 0.50 -4.21
CA ALA A 124 -20.23 0.78 -3.92
C ALA A 124 -21.09 0.73 -5.18
N TRP A 125 -22.38 0.44 -4.97
CA TRP A 125 -23.37 0.67 -6.00
C TRP A 125 -23.43 2.15 -6.36
N ARG A 126 -23.38 2.44 -7.64
CA ARG A 126 -23.66 3.76 -8.18
C ARG A 126 -25.04 3.81 -8.85
N ASP A 127 -25.29 2.87 -9.77
CA ASP A 127 -26.57 2.79 -10.49
C ASP A 127 -27.03 1.34 -10.66
N LYS A 128 -28.06 0.96 -9.92
CA LYS A 128 -28.65 -0.39 -10.01
C LYS A 128 -29.37 -0.63 -11.32
N LYS A 129 -29.79 0.43 -12.04
CA LYS A 129 -30.50 0.31 -13.32
C LYS A 129 -29.55 -0.07 -14.46
N ALA A 130 -28.24 0.14 -14.30
CA ALA A 130 -27.22 -0.21 -15.28
C ALA A 130 -27.01 -1.72 -15.46
N VAL A 131 -27.66 -2.56 -14.63
CA VAL A 131 -27.58 -4.02 -14.71
C VAL A 131 -28.96 -4.66 -14.59
N SER A 132 -29.13 -5.82 -15.21
CA SER A 132 -30.36 -6.60 -15.12
C SER A 132 -30.66 -7.08 -13.69
N ILE A 133 -31.92 -7.37 -13.40
CA ILE A 133 -32.35 -7.91 -12.10
C ILE A 133 -31.58 -9.21 -11.77
N LYS A 134 -31.36 -10.06 -12.78
CA LYS A 134 -30.64 -11.34 -12.65
C LYS A 134 -29.18 -11.13 -12.23
N GLU A 135 -28.51 -10.09 -12.74
CA GLU A 135 -27.12 -9.78 -12.41
C GLU A 135 -26.94 -9.19 -11.01
N ARG A 136 -27.99 -8.54 -10.46
CA ARG A 136 -27.90 -7.83 -9.16
C ARG A 136 -27.54 -8.75 -8.00
N GLY A 137 -28.08 -9.96 -7.97
CA GLY A 137 -27.78 -10.95 -6.93
C GLY A 137 -26.29 -11.35 -6.94
N THR A 138 -25.77 -11.69 -8.12
CA THR A 138 -24.36 -12.02 -8.31
C THR A 138 -23.47 -10.84 -7.95
N LEU A 139 -23.79 -9.63 -8.41
CA LEU A 139 -23.00 -8.43 -8.12
C LEU A 139 -23.01 -8.10 -6.63
N ASN A 140 -24.12 -8.24 -5.92
CA ASN A 140 -24.17 -8.06 -4.46
C ASN A 140 -23.21 -9.01 -3.74
N SER A 141 -23.15 -10.28 -4.15
CA SER A 141 -22.23 -11.26 -3.57
C SER A 141 -20.77 -10.89 -3.85
N LEU A 142 -20.46 -10.45 -5.07
CA LEU A 142 -19.12 -9.98 -5.45
C LEU A 142 -18.70 -8.75 -4.64
N LEU A 143 -19.60 -7.75 -4.48
CA LEU A 143 -19.33 -6.54 -3.70
C LEU A 143 -19.09 -6.86 -2.22
N LYS A 144 -19.90 -7.75 -1.64
CA LYS A 144 -19.73 -8.17 -0.24
C LYS A 144 -18.36 -8.83 -0.02
N ALA A 145 -17.98 -9.74 -0.92
CA ALA A 145 -16.69 -10.42 -0.85
C ALA A 145 -15.50 -9.43 -1.07
N GLU A 146 -15.64 -8.54 -2.07
CA GLU A 146 -14.63 -7.52 -2.37
C GLU A 146 -14.39 -6.60 -1.16
N ASN A 147 -15.46 -6.05 -0.59
CA ASN A 147 -15.35 -5.11 0.51
C ASN A 147 -14.85 -5.79 1.81
N LYS A 148 -15.19 -7.06 2.02
CA LYS A 148 -14.60 -7.84 3.10
C LYS A 148 -13.08 -7.96 2.95
N ASP A 149 -12.60 -8.32 1.75
CA ASP A 149 -11.17 -8.49 1.51
C ASP A 149 -10.43 -7.15 1.54
N ARG A 150 -11.02 -6.06 1.08
CA ARG A 150 -10.46 -4.70 1.24
C ARG A 150 -10.28 -4.32 2.70
N ASN A 151 -11.30 -4.53 3.53
CA ASN A 151 -11.19 -4.26 4.97
C ASN A 151 -10.11 -5.11 5.62
N ASN A 152 -10.03 -6.40 5.28
CA ASN A 152 -8.99 -7.29 5.78
C ASN A 152 -7.59 -6.87 5.30
N LEU A 153 -7.46 -6.41 4.05
CA LEU A 153 -6.21 -5.92 3.48
C LEU A 153 -5.69 -4.70 4.26
N TYR A 154 -6.54 -3.72 4.52
CA TYR A 154 -6.14 -2.51 5.23
C TYR A 154 -5.69 -2.82 6.65
N ARG A 155 -6.43 -3.70 7.34
CA ARG A 155 -6.04 -4.19 8.67
C ARG A 155 -4.74 -4.98 8.64
N ALA A 156 -4.61 -5.94 7.73
CA ALA A 156 -3.41 -6.77 7.62
C ALA A 156 -2.15 -5.94 7.33
N ILE A 157 -2.28 -4.84 6.58
CA ILE A 157 -1.17 -3.90 6.35
C ILE A 157 -0.82 -3.16 7.63
N ALA A 158 -1.80 -2.66 8.38
CA ALA A 158 -1.58 -1.97 9.65
C ALA A 158 -0.91 -2.92 10.67
N ASP A 159 -1.44 -4.15 10.80
CA ASP A 159 -0.91 -5.17 11.71
C ASP A 159 0.52 -5.60 11.33
N ALA A 160 0.82 -5.75 10.03
CA ALA A 160 2.15 -6.11 9.54
C ALA A 160 3.23 -5.06 9.85
N ASN A 161 2.80 -3.83 10.10
CA ASN A 161 3.68 -2.74 10.52
C ASN A 161 3.72 -2.52 12.03
N GLY A 162 3.04 -3.37 12.81
CA GLY A 162 2.99 -3.29 14.27
C GLY A 162 2.12 -2.14 14.80
N HIS A 163 1.29 -1.54 13.94
CA HIS A 163 0.47 -0.37 14.21
C HIS A 163 -1.00 -0.58 13.79
N PRO A 164 -1.77 -1.41 14.52
CA PRO A 164 -3.18 -1.66 14.19
C PRO A 164 -4.01 -0.36 14.11
N GLU A 165 -3.63 0.67 14.86
CA GLU A 165 -4.25 1.99 14.84
C GLU A 165 -4.15 2.72 13.49
N TRP A 166 -3.21 2.33 12.65
CA TRP A 166 -3.04 2.91 11.31
C TRP A 166 -4.07 2.41 10.27
N GLU A 167 -4.97 1.48 10.62
CA GLU A 167 -5.96 0.96 9.66
C GLU A 167 -6.73 2.09 8.95
N ALA A 168 -7.10 3.13 9.68
CA ALA A 168 -7.84 4.26 9.13
C ALA A 168 -7.01 5.06 8.11
N ASP A 169 -5.73 5.29 8.41
CA ASP A 169 -4.81 6.01 7.52
C ASP A 169 -4.49 5.18 6.27
N VAL A 170 -4.21 3.88 6.43
CA VAL A 170 -4.05 2.94 5.32
C VAL A 170 -5.28 2.98 4.41
N ARG A 171 -6.48 2.88 4.97
CA ARG A 171 -7.74 2.95 4.25
C ARG A 171 -7.88 4.25 3.46
N ALA A 172 -7.54 5.39 4.04
CA ALA A 172 -7.60 6.69 3.38
C ALA A 172 -6.63 6.78 2.20
N VAL A 173 -5.41 6.27 2.35
CA VAL A 173 -4.42 6.18 1.28
C VAL A 173 -4.94 5.31 0.14
N PHE A 174 -5.47 4.12 0.44
CA PHE A 174 -6.04 3.23 -0.57
C PHE A 174 -7.26 3.84 -1.27
N ALA A 175 -8.15 4.52 -0.53
CA ALA A 175 -9.31 5.20 -1.13
C ALA A 175 -8.88 6.20 -2.21
N LYS A 176 -7.86 7.00 -1.92
CA LYS A 176 -7.25 7.93 -2.87
C LYS A 176 -6.67 7.20 -4.08
N LYS A 177 -5.90 6.12 -3.86
CA LYS A 177 -5.26 5.35 -4.94
C LYS A 177 -6.28 4.63 -5.84
N TRP A 178 -7.33 4.02 -5.28
CA TRP A 178 -8.41 3.44 -6.08
C TRP A 178 -9.07 4.47 -7.01
N ALA A 179 -9.36 5.68 -6.50
CA ALA A 179 -9.93 6.75 -7.30
C ALA A 179 -8.96 7.25 -8.38
N GLN A 180 -7.66 7.38 -8.05
CA GLN A 180 -6.62 7.80 -8.99
C GLN A 180 -6.43 6.79 -10.13
N LYS A 181 -6.43 5.50 -9.82
CA LYS A 181 -6.23 4.39 -10.76
C LYS A 181 -7.53 3.93 -11.44
N ALA A 182 -8.66 4.58 -11.18
CA ALA A 182 -9.89 4.32 -11.92
C ALA A 182 -9.64 4.51 -13.42
N ARG A 183 -10.06 3.54 -14.25
CA ARG A 183 -9.91 3.60 -15.71
C ARG A 183 -10.90 4.59 -16.32
N LYS A 184 -10.60 5.10 -17.51
CA LYS A 184 -11.52 5.99 -18.26
C LYS A 184 -12.92 5.38 -18.33
N GLY A 185 -13.92 6.18 -17.98
CA GLY A 185 -15.33 5.79 -17.94
C GLY A 185 -15.79 5.18 -16.61
N TRP A 186 -14.87 4.83 -15.70
CA TRP A 186 -15.26 4.31 -14.38
C TRP A 186 -15.63 5.45 -13.43
N TRP A 187 -16.44 5.12 -12.44
CA TRP A 187 -16.94 6.07 -11.46
C TRP A 187 -16.22 5.95 -10.13
N TYR A 188 -15.99 7.08 -9.51
CA TYR A 188 -15.44 7.16 -8.16
C TYR A 188 -16.11 8.30 -7.38
N GLN A 189 -16.09 8.22 -6.06
CA GLN A 189 -16.55 9.29 -5.20
C GLN A 189 -15.41 10.27 -4.90
N THR A 190 -15.74 11.57 -4.95
CA THR A 190 -14.89 12.62 -4.41
C THR A 190 -14.85 12.53 -2.87
N SER A 191 -13.95 13.26 -2.21
CA SER A 191 -13.92 13.37 -0.73
C SER A 191 -15.26 13.80 -0.14
N ALA A 192 -16.03 14.62 -0.87
CA ALA A 192 -17.37 15.05 -0.47
C ALA A 192 -18.46 13.99 -0.72
N GLY A 193 -18.12 12.79 -1.21
CA GLY A 193 -19.07 11.71 -1.47
C GLY A 193 -19.83 11.80 -2.79
N SER A 194 -19.59 12.81 -3.61
CA SER A 194 -20.22 12.97 -4.91
C SER A 194 -19.58 12.05 -5.95
N TRP A 195 -20.39 11.43 -6.80
CA TRP A 195 -19.92 10.58 -7.90
C TRP A 195 -19.33 11.42 -9.04
N LYS A 196 -18.15 11.00 -9.49
CA LYS A 196 -17.45 11.58 -10.65
C LYS A 196 -16.99 10.46 -11.58
N GLN A 197 -16.99 10.72 -12.88
CA GLN A 197 -16.49 9.79 -13.89
C GLN A 197 -15.04 10.16 -14.24
N LYS A 198 -14.21 9.15 -14.43
CA LYS A 198 -12.81 9.32 -14.84
C LYS A 198 -12.72 9.64 -16.33
#